data_7122290bc1a9ec4fc21af270f21a49df
#
_entry.id   7122290bc1a9ec4fc21af270f21a49df
#
_cell.length_a   1.000
_cell.length_b   1.000
_cell.length_c   1.000
_cell.angle_alpha   90.00
_cell.angle_beta   90.00
_cell.angle_gamma   90.00
#
_symmetry.space_group_name_H-M   'P 1'
#
loop_
_entity.id
_entity.type
_entity.pdbx_description
1 polymer ?
#
loop_
_entity_poly.entity_id
_entity_poly.type
_entity_poly.pdbx_seq_one_letter_code
_entity_poly.pdbx_strand_id
1 'polypeptide(L)'
;MTAKTSFVLIALFATSLVPALRAENDCTARTINGVYGFSGNGFDSVQKSAAATANSARQAATPGFAPVTFVGTLSFTGDGMVSGSFTANGNGHQEKADPFTGAYVVNADCTGLVAVREKDGHESHFTVTITDGGKELLAMQTDDGSARTFVARKQ
;
A
#
# COMPACT_ATOMS: atom_id res chain seq x y z
N MET A 1 68.12 -55.28 1.67
CA MET A 1 66.98 -55.00 0.78
C MET A 1 65.89 -54.33 1.60
N THR A 2 65.80 -52.98 1.56
CA THR A 2 64.93 -52.20 2.38
C THR A 2 63.82 -51.66 1.48
N ALA A 3 62.58 -52.11 1.71
CA ALA A 3 61.39 -51.63 1.02
C ALA A 3 60.91 -50.32 1.62
N LYS A 4 60.85 -49.24 0.81
CA LYS A 4 60.26 -47.94 1.17
C LYS A 4 58.75 -47.94 0.84
N THR A 5 57.91 -47.89 1.86
CA THR A 5 56.47 -47.76 1.73
C THR A 5 56.14 -46.29 1.67
N SER A 6 55.67 -45.81 0.50
CA SER A 6 55.15 -44.43 0.35
C SER A 6 53.70 -44.41 0.75
N PHE A 7 53.36 -43.67 1.79
CA PHE A 7 51.98 -43.32 2.14
C PHE A 7 51.52 -42.10 1.33
N VAL A 8 50.52 -42.26 0.47
CA VAL A 8 49.84 -41.19 -0.22
C VAL A 8 48.68 -40.73 0.65
N LEU A 9 48.78 -39.52 1.19
CA LEU A 9 47.70 -38.88 1.95
C LEU A 9 46.72 -38.21 0.97
N ILE A 10 45.54 -38.80 0.79
CA ILE A 10 44.45 -38.20 0.01
C ILE A 10 43.66 -37.31 0.96
N ALA A 11 43.83 -35.98 0.83
CA ALA A 11 43.00 -34.98 1.52
C ALA A 11 41.66 -34.85 0.81
N LEU A 12 40.59 -35.38 1.38
CA LEU A 12 39.22 -35.13 0.95
C LEU A 12 38.80 -33.70 1.36
N PHE A 13 38.75 -32.78 0.40
CA PHE A 13 38.08 -31.50 0.58
C PHE A 13 36.56 -31.74 0.48
N ALA A 14 35.88 -31.81 1.62
CA ALA A 14 34.42 -31.75 1.69
C ALA A 14 33.98 -30.27 1.51
N THR A 15 33.61 -29.88 0.28
CA THR A 15 32.95 -28.62 0.03
C THR A 15 31.51 -28.71 0.54
N SER A 16 31.27 -28.19 1.73
CA SER A 16 29.90 -27.96 2.25
C SER A 16 29.23 -26.89 1.42
N LEU A 17 28.38 -27.27 0.44
CA LEU A 17 27.37 -26.40 -0.13
C LEU A 17 26.36 -26.09 0.99
N VAL A 18 26.52 -24.93 1.63
CA VAL A 18 25.47 -24.36 2.46
C VAL A 18 24.45 -23.76 1.48
N PRO A 19 23.23 -24.33 1.35
CA PRO A 19 22.17 -23.64 0.62
C PRO A 19 21.92 -22.33 1.37
N ALA A 20 22.16 -21.20 0.68
CA ALA A 20 21.68 -19.92 1.15
C ALA A 20 20.15 -20.03 1.18
N LEU A 21 19.58 -20.32 2.34
CA LEU A 21 18.16 -20.12 2.62
C LEU A 21 17.91 -18.61 2.45
N ARG A 22 17.58 -18.19 1.22
CA ARG A 22 16.82 -16.98 1.03
C ARG A 22 15.48 -17.26 1.72
N ALA A 23 15.26 -16.66 2.86
CA ALA A 23 13.91 -16.45 3.35
C ALA A 23 13.26 -15.54 2.31
N GLU A 24 12.67 -16.11 1.27
CA GLU A 24 11.69 -15.42 0.46
C GLU A 24 10.56 -15.10 1.43
N ASN A 25 10.50 -13.83 1.85
CA ASN A 25 9.33 -13.31 2.51
C ASN A 25 8.25 -13.19 1.44
N ASP A 26 7.69 -14.31 1.01
CA ASP A 26 6.56 -14.34 0.09
C ASP A 26 5.35 -13.77 0.81
N CYS A 27 5.06 -12.52 0.54
CA CYS A 27 3.84 -11.91 1.03
C CYS A 27 2.62 -12.54 0.35
N THR A 28 1.56 -12.66 1.12
CA THR A 28 0.26 -13.16 0.66
C THR A 28 -0.85 -12.29 1.24
N ALA A 29 -2.08 -12.46 0.78
CA ALA A 29 -3.24 -11.79 1.38
C ALA A 29 -3.33 -12.00 2.90
N ARG A 30 -2.88 -13.14 3.40
CA ARG A 30 -2.87 -13.45 4.85
C ARG A 30 -1.83 -12.66 5.63
N THR A 31 -0.77 -12.18 4.99
CA THR A 31 0.28 -11.38 5.64
C THR A 31 -0.29 -10.13 6.28
N ILE A 32 -1.29 -9.52 5.64
CA ILE A 32 -1.94 -8.31 6.15
C ILE A 32 -3.29 -8.55 6.82
N ASN A 33 -3.65 -9.81 7.10
CA ASN A 33 -4.89 -10.09 7.82
C ASN A 33 -4.93 -9.39 9.19
N GLY A 34 -6.01 -8.66 9.50
CA GLY A 34 -6.22 -7.99 10.77
C GLY A 34 -6.73 -6.56 10.66
N VAL A 35 -6.78 -5.88 11.80
CA VAL A 35 -7.24 -4.49 11.94
C VAL A 35 -6.05 -3.55 12.01
N TYR A 36 -6.17 -2.41 11.31
CA TYR A 36 -5.15 -1.36 11.24
C TYR A 36 -5.79 -0.01 11.54
N GLY A 37 -5.08 0.81 12.30
CA GLY A 37 -5.33 2.24 12.35
C GLY A 37 -4.51 2.93 11.26
N PHE A 38 -5.08 3.87 10.54
CA PHE A 38 -4.33 4.61 9.52
C PHE A 38 -4.50 6.12 9.64
N SER A 39 -3.52 6.83 9.14
CA SER A 39 -3.55 8.28 8.95
C SER A 39 -2.83 8.65 7.67
N GLY A 40 -3.33 9.67 7.01
CA GLY A 40 -2.76 10.13 5.76
C GLY A 40 -3.08 11.57 5.45
N ASN A 41 -2.47 12.03 4.39
CA ASN A 41 -2.66 13.37 3.86
C ASN A 41 -2.38 13.40 2.37
N GLY A 42 -2.73 14.50 1.75
CA GLY A 42 -2.50 14.70 0.33
C GLY A 42 -3.22 15.91 -0.22
N PHE A 43 -3.55 15.82 -1.49
CA PHE A 43 -4.24 16.87 -2.24
C PHE A 43 -5.27 16.24 -3.17
N ASP A 44 -6.42 16.92 -3.30
CA ASP A 44 -7.43 16.61 -4.29
C ASP A 44 -7.57 17.74 -5.29
N SER A 45 -7.83 17.40 -6.55
CA SER A 45 -8.16 18.39 -7.56
C SER A 45 -9.49 19.05 -7.20
N VAL A 46 -9.47 20.37 -7.12
CA VAL A 46 -10.69 21.16 -7.02
C VAL A 46 -11.01 21.73 -8.40
N GLN A 47 -12.09 21.26 -9.00
CA GLN A 47 -12.66 21.96 -10.13
C GLN A 47 -13.29 23.24 -9.60
N LYS A 48 -12.63 24.37 -9.83
CA LYS A 48 -13.27 25.66 -9.62
C LYS A 48 -14.45 25.73 -10.57
N SER A 49 -15.66 25.52 -10.05
CA SER A 49 -16.90 25.78 -10.78
C SER A 49 -16.85 27.26 -11.19
N ALA A 50 -16.49 27.51 -12.43
CA ALA A 50 -16.63 28.84 -13.00
C ALA A 50 -18.12 29.10 -13.05
N ALA A 51 -18.60 29.89 -12.08
CA ALA A 51 -19.91 30.52 -12.22
C ALA A 51 -19.91 31.26 -13.57
N ALA A 52 -20.65 30.71 -14.50
CA ALA A 52 -20.75 31.23 -15.86
C ALA A 52 -21.39 32.58 -15.85
N THR A 53 -20.57 33.61 -15.76
CA THR A 53 -20.91 34.93 -16.29
C THR A 53 -20.57 34.89 -17.78
N ALA A 54 -21.60 34.97 -18.60
CA ALA A 54 -21.61 34.68 -20.04
C ALA A 54 -20.74 35.59 -20.93
N ASN A 55 -19.65 36.17 -20.45
CA ASN A 55 -18.83 37.12 -21.23
C ASN A 55 -17.32 36.96 -21.05
N SER A 56 -16.81 35.83 -20.59
CA SER A 56 -15.35 35.60 -20.53
C SER A 56 -14.98 34.41 -21.43
N ALA A 57 -14.61 34.76 -22.64
CA ALA A 57 -13.98 33.84 -23.57
C ALA A 57 -12.79 33.12 -22.90
N ARG A 58 -12.86 31.79 -22.86
CA ARG A 58 -11.76 30.82 -22.78
C ARG A 58 -10.62 31.14 -21.81
N GLN A 59 -10.89 31.29 -20.53
CA GLN A 59 -9.88 30.92 -19.53
C GLN A 59 -10.08 29.46 -19.20
N ALA A 60 -9.20 28.61 -19.69
CA ALA A 60 -9.09 27.24 -19.19
C ALA A 60 -8.87 27.34 -17.68
N ALA A 61 -9.81 26.82 -16.90
CA ALA A 61 -9.71 26.80 -15.44
C ALA A 61 -8.42 26.01 -15.13
N THR A 62 -7.43 26.65 -14.55
CA THR A 62 -6.25 25.95 -14.02
C THR A 62 -6.75 25.06 -12.92
N PRO A 63 -6.55 23.72 -12.98
CA PRO A 63 -6.94 22.84 -11.90
C PRO A 63 -6.21 23.29 -10.61
N GLY A 64 -6.97 23.67 -9.60
CA GLY A 64 -6.42 23.91 -8.27
C GLY A 64 -6.33 22.58 -7.51
N PHE A 65 -5.46 22.50 -6.50
CA PHE A 65 -5.39 21.39 -5.56
C PHE A 65 -5.71 21.91 -4.17
N ALA A 66 -6.54 21.17 -3.43
CA ALA A 66 -6.84 21.44 -2.02
C ALA A 66 -6.21 20.38 -1.13
N PRO A 67 -5.63 20.79 0.01
CA PRO A 67 -5.08 19.83 0.96
C PRO A 67 -6.19 19.01 1.61
N VAL A 68 -5.89 17.73 1.86
CA VAL A 68 -6.74 16.80 2.58
C VAL A 68 -5.93 16.05 3.63
N THR A 69 -6.54 15.82 4.79
CA THR A 69 -6.00 14.93 5.83
C THR A 69 -7.08 13.95 6.25
N PHE A 70 -6.71 12.74 6.62
CA PHE A 70 -7.67 11.71 7.02
C PHE A 70 -7.09 10.73 8.01
N VAL A 71 -7.97 10.17 8.84
CA VAL A 71 -7.66 9.11 9.80
C VAL A 71 -8.80 8.10 9.81
N GLY A 72 -8.48 6.85 10.10
CA GLY A 72 -9.50 5.81 10.11
C GLY A 72 -9.00 4.43 10.51
N THR A 73 -9.83 3.45 10.22
CA THR A 73 -9.53 2.04 10.46
C THR A 73 -9.73 1.22 9.18
N LEU A 74 -8.89 0.22 9.01
CA LEU A 74 -8.94 -0.80 7.95
C LEU A 74 -9.03 -2.18 8.59
N SER A 75 -9.82 -3.05 8.03
CA SER A 75 -9.90 -4.46 8.39
C SER A 75 -9.71 -5.31 7.14
N PHE A 76 -8.63 -6.07 7.10
CA PHE A 76 -8.31 -7.03 6.03
C PHE A 76 -8.65 -8.44 6.49
N THR A 77 -9.36 -9.21 5.66
CA THR A 77 -9.86 -10.54 6.04
C THR A 77 -8.91 -11.69 5.71
N GLY A 78 -7.79 -11.39 5.04
CA GLY A 78 -6.81 -12.41 4.64
C GLY A 78 -7.18 -13.26 3.42
N ASP A 79 -8.35 -13.04 2.83
CA ASP A 79 -8.87 -13.68 1.63
C ASP A 79 -9.11 -12.71 0.47
N GLY A 80 -8.67 -11.46 0.60
CA GLY A 80 -8.75 -10.45 -0.44
C GLY A 80 -9.83 -9.39 -0.24
N MET A 81 -10.56 -9.40 0.88
CA MET A 81 -11.58 -8.39 1.18
C MET A 81 -11.06 -7.38 2.22
N VAL A 82 -11.44 -6.13 2.04
CA VAL A 82 -11.14 -5.02 2.96
C VAL A 82 -12.40 -4.25 3.28
N SER A 83 -12.49 -3.77 4.51
CA SER A 83 -13.53 -2.84 4.97
C SER A 83 -12.94 -1.84 5.95
N GLY A 84 -13.63 -0.74 6.17
CA GLY A 84 -13.15 0.27 7.10
C GLY A 84 -14.04 1.49 7.15
N SER A 85 -13.54 2.51 7.83
CA SER A 85 -14.14 3.84 7.85
C SER A 85 -13.05 4.88 8.09
N PHE A 86 -13.29 6.08 7.57
CA PHE A 86 -12.37 7.19 7.78
C PHE A 86 -13.13 8.49 8.03
N THR A 87 -12.46 9.43 8.66
CA THR A 87 -12.86 10.83 8.75
C THR A 87 -11.83 11.65 8.00
N ALA A 88 -12.29 12.54 7.12
CA ALA A 88 -11.42 13.41 6.36
C ALA A 88 -11.65 14.88 6.73
N ASN A 89 -10.63 15.70 6.51
CA ASN A 89 -10.75 17.16 6.51
C ASN A 89 -10.13 17.66 5.21
N GLY A 90 -10.98 18.16 4.32
CA GLY A 90 -10.58 18.75 3.06
C GLY A 90 -10.78 20.27 3.09
N ASN A 91 -9.71 21.04 2.90
CA ASN A 91 -9.75 22.49 2.86
C ASN A 91 -10.51 23.14 4.04
N GLY A 92 -10.39 22.58 5.25
CA GLY A 92 -11.05 23.06 6.46
C GLY A 92 -12.48 22.55 6.67
N HIS A 93 -13.00 21.75 5.75
CA HIS A 93 -14.31 21.09 5.89
C HIS A 93 -14.12 19.64 6.34
N GLN A 94 -14.75 19.30 7.46
CA GLN A 94 -14.71 17.93 7.98
C GLN A 94 -15.84 17.12 7.35
N GLU A 95 -15.46 15.99 6.78
CA GLU A 95 -16.37 14.93 6.33
C GLU A 95 -16.45 13.87 7.42
N LYS A 96 -17.68 13.47 7.75
CA LYS A 96 -17.90 12.41 8.75
C LYS A 96 -17.48 11.07 8.17
N ALA A 97 -17.08 10.19 9.10
CA ALA A 97 -16.68 8.84 8.79
C ALA A 97 -17.71 8.11 7.91
N ASP A 98 -17.38 7.94 6.65
CA ASP A 98 -18.13 7.07 5.77
C ASP A 98 -17.51 5.67 5.77
N PRO A 99 -18.34 4.62 5.93
CA PRO A 99 -17.86 3.26 5.78
C PRO A 99 -17.58 2.98 4.31
N PHE A 100 -16.56 2.17 4.09
CA PHE A 100 -16.22 1.64 2.78
C PHE A 100 -15.98 0.14 2.83
N THR A 101 -16.10 -0.50 1.69
CA THR A 101 -15.75 -1.91 1.47
C THR A 101 -14.96 -2.03 0.17
N GLY A 102 -14.22 -3.11 0.03
CA GLY A 102 -13.43 -3.29 -1.18
C GLY A 102 -12.71 -4.61 -1.24
N ALA A 103 -11.78 -4.68 -2.18
CA ALA A 103 -10.95 -5.85 -2.41
C ALA A 103 -9.48 -5.45 -2.49
N TYR A 104 -8.60 -6.42 -2.24
CA TYR A 104 -7.17 -6.23 -2.38
C TYR A 104 -6.48 -7.48 -2.90
N VAL A 105 -5.31 -7.27 -3.49
CA VAL A 105 -4.38 -8.34 -3.88
C VAL A 105 -3.01 -8.03 -3.32
N VAL A 106 -2.26 -9.07 -2.96
CA VAL A 106 -0.88 -8.99 -2.47
C VAL A 106 0.00 -9.83 -3.37
N ASN A 107 1.09 -9.23 -3.84
CA ASN A 107 2.12 -9.90 -4.62
C ASN A 107 3.20 -10.49 -3.70
N ALA A 108 3.93 -11.50 -4.18
CA ALA A 108 5.00 -12.15 -3.44
C ALA A 108 6.13 -11.18 -3.02
N ASP A 109 6.35 -10.10 -3.77
CA ASP A 109 7.33 -9.05 -3.48
C ASP A 109 6.90 -8.05 -2.40
N CYS A 110 5.80 -8.35 -1.68
CA CYS A 110 5.22 -7.48 -0.65
C CYS A 110 4.68 -6.14 -1.17
N THR A 111 4.36 -6.06 -2.43
CA THR A 111 3.52 -4.99 -3.00
C THR A 111 2.08 -5.45 -3.12
N GLY A 112 1.15 -4.53 -3.35
CA GLY A 112 -0.25 -4.88 -3.54
C GLY A 112 -1.07 -3.75 -4.13
N LEU A 113 -2.31 -4.09 -4.46
CA LEU A 113 -3.33 -3.16 -4.91
C LEU A 113 -4.54 -3.27 -4.00
N VAL A 114 -5.14 -2.14 -3.68
CA VAL A 114 -6.37 -2.04 -2.89
C VAL A 114 -7.36 -1.17 -3.67
N ALA A 115 -8.57 -1.67 -3.86
CA ALA A 115 -9.67 -0.92 -4.41
C ALA A 115 -10.78 -0.86 -3.37
N VAL A 116 -11.23 0.34 -3.03
CA VAL A 116 -12.31 0.55 -2.06
C VAL A 116 -13.44 1.34 -2.71
N ARG A 117 -14.66 1.06 -2.25
CA ARG A 117 -15.87 1.78 -2.65
C ARG A 117 -16.56 2.33 -1.42
N GLU A 118 -16.83 3.61 -1.45
CA GLU A 118 -17.57 4.32 -0.43
C GLU A 118 -19.09 4.14 -0.64
N LYS A 119 -19.89 4.52 0.36
CA LYS A 119 -21.33 4.34 0.36
C LYS A 119 -22.04 5.10 -0.77
N ASP A 120 -21.50 6.24 -1.18
CA ASP A 120 -22.02 7.07 -2.29
C ASP A 120 -21.66 6.50 -3.67
N GLY A 121 -20.87 5.41 -3.71
CA GLY A 121 -20.42 4.75 -4.93
C GLY A 121 -19.08 5.25 -5.45
N HIS A 122 -18.44 6.20 -4.79
CA HIS A 122 -17.08 6.63 -5.17
C HIS A 122 -16.08 5.49 -4.98
N GLU A 123 -15.23 5.27 -5.98
CA GLU A 123 -14.15 4.28 -5.92
C GLU A 123 -12.80 4.96 -5.80
N SER A 124 -11.93 4.39 -4.98
CA SER A 124 -10.55 4.81 -4.81
C SER A 124 -9.60 3.62 -4.93
N HIS A 125 -8.51 3.80 -5.66
CA HIS A 125 -7.50 2.80 -5.90
C HIS A 125 -6.17 3.19 -5.29
N PHE A 126 -5.48 2.22 -4.68
CA PHE A 126 -4.21 2.44 -4.01
C PHE A 126 -3.21 1.36 -4.42
N THR A 127 -1.96 1.77 -4.58
CA THR A 127 -0.83 0.86 -4.50
C THR A 127 -0.33 0.83 -3.06
N VAL A 128 0.07 -0.35 -2.59
CA VAL A 128 0.56 -0.54 -1.22
C VAL A 128 1.89 -1.26 -1.21
N THR A 129 2.73 -0.92 -0.24
CA THR A 129 3.93 -1.67 0.12
C THR A 129 3.77 -2.17 1.55
N ILE A 130 3.98 -3.47 1.75
CA ILE A 130 3.84 -4.15 3.04
C ILE A 130 5.21 -4.17 3.70
N THR A 131 5.31 -3.63 4.90
CA THR A 131 6.53 -3.56 5.68
C THR A 131 6.35 -4.24 7.04
N ASP A 132 7.45 -4.46 7.75
CA ASP A 132 7.49 -5.07 9.10
C ASP A 132 6.65 -6.36 9.22
N GLY A 133 6.75 -7.25 8.21
CA GLY A 133 6.03 -8.52 8.21
C GLY A 133 4.50 -8.38 8.24
N GLY A 134 3.97 -7.32 7.64
CA GLY A 134 2.53 -7.04 7.60
C GLY A 134 2.01 -6.22 8.78
N LYS A 135 2.88 -5.64 9.60
CA LYS A 135 2.46 -4.75 10.69
C LYS A 135 2.29 -3.31 10.24
N GLU A 136 2.93 -2.92 9.14
CA GLU A 136 2.80 -1.59 8.58
C GLU A 136 2.56 -1.66 7.06
N LEU A 137 1.72 -0.76 6.57
CA LEU A 137 1.43 -0.57 5.14
C LEU A 137 1.72 0.89 4.77
N LEU A 138 2.46 1.08 3.70
CA LEU A 138 2.64 2.37 3.05
C LEU A 138 1.77 2.37 1.79
N ALA A 139 0.92 3.36 1.62
CA ALA A 139 -0.02 3.41 0.51
C ALA A 139 -0.03 4.76 -0.20
N MET A 140 -0.29 4.70 -1.51
CA MET A 140 -0.45 5.87 -2.36
C MET A 140 -1.67 5.66 -3.26
N GLN A 141 -2.53 6.67 -3.34
CA GLN A 141 -3.66 6.67 -4.27
C GLN A 141 -3.18 6.80 -5.71
N THR A 142 -3.84 6.10 -6.63
CA THR A 142 -3.45 6.03 -8.04
C THR A 142 -4.48 6.64 -8.98
N ASP A 143 -5.59 7.16 -8.44
CA ASP A 143 -6.65 7.80 -9.23
C ASP A 143 -6.22 9.18 -9.71
N ASP A 144 -6.63 9.53 -10.93
CA ASP A 144 -6.39 10.86 -11.50
C ASP A 144 -7.06 11.94 -10.64
N GLY A 145 -6.35 13.04 -10.45
CA GLY A 145 -6.86 14.18 -9.68
C GLY A 145 -6.71 14.07 -8.17
N SER A 146 -6.16 12.98 -7.67
CA SER A 146 -5.83 12.78 -6.25
C SER A 146 -4.35 12.46 -6.07
N ALA A 147 -3.74 13.05 -5.06
CA ALA A 147 -2.36 12.77 -4.67
C ALA A 147 -2.34 12.53 -3.14
N ARG A 148 -2.86 11.38 -2.72
CA ARG A 148 -2.99 11.03 -1.30
C ARG A 148 -2.04 9.90 -0.94
N THR A 149 -1.46 9.97 0.24
CA THR A 149 -0.66 8.90 0.84
C THR A 149 -1.14 8.62 2.26
N PHE A 150 -0.97 7.39 2.72
CA PHE A 150 -1.24 7.05 4.11
C PHE A 150 -0.30 5.96 4.63
N VAL A 151 -0.17 5.92 5.94
CA VAL A 151 0.48 4.84 6.68
C VAL A 151 -0.58 4.16 7.53
N ALA A 152 -0.65 2.84 7.45
CA ALA A 152 -1.52 2.02 8.29
C ALA A 152 -0.68 1.11 9.18
N ARG A 153 -1.04 1.01 10.47
CA ARG A 153 -0.37 0.16 11.45
C ARG A 153 -1.33 -0.79 12.11
N LYS A 154 -0.92 -2.04 12.20
CA LYS A 154 -1.69 -3.10 12.82
C LYS A 154 -1.91 -2.81 14.31
N GLN A 155 -3.15 -3.01 14.75
CA GLN A 155 -3.57 -2.86 16.14
C GLN A 155 -3.41 -4.15 16.93
#